data_fcbf799a9c9a8e1a0cf7cbbab87cb572
#
_entry.id   fcbf799a9c9a8e1a0cf7cbbab87cb572
#
_cell.length_a   1.000
_cell.length_b   1.000
_cell.length_c   1.000
_cell.angle_alpha   90.00
_cell.angle_beta   90.00
_cell.angle_gamma   90.00
#
_symmetry.space_group_name_H-M   'P 1'
#
loop_
_entity.id
_entity.type
_entity.pdbx_description
1 polymer ?
#
loop_
_entity_poly.entity_id
_entity_poly.type
_entity_poly.pdbx_seq_one_letter_code
_entity_poly.pdbx_strand_id
1 'polypeptide(L)'
;MFKLLFILITSILIPNQFRNMPVDLVQPNEEVISCFLSGDEFYQRVHDNNNYTIIQSPEDGYYYYATKNETKIVPTSFKAFSVNPKEKGIAPGIKLPKTQYLKLRDNYHRDMEVRDAPSIGIINNINVFIRFSDENEFVTSRNIYDEPFNKEEGPSMQHYFKEVSYNLLDVITHHYPQCDFETNLSYQDQYDRNYYKPYNENTNPEGYQNDNQARIREHTLLKNAMEYIADEIPEDLDIDSNDDGYVDNVTFLVSGSPTGWSDLLWPHRWALYSFDVYINNSRVYDYNLNLDQGGYFTVGTLCHEFFHSLGAPDLYHYYDDVAPTAVGGWDVMDASSDIPQSMSAYMKYQYTDWITSLPEIEFGGTYQINPLSSNENNIYRINSPVSDTEYFVVEYRVKEGIYEINTPGDDNGLLVYRINT
;
A
#
# COMPACT_ATOMS: atom_id res chain seq x y z
N MET A 1 -1.04 -13.24 44.20
CA MET A 1 -0.54 -11.94 43.71
C MET A 1 -0.33 -12.10 42.20
N PHE A 2 -1.39 -11.88 41.41
CA PHE A 2 -1.31 -11.96 39.94
C PHE A 2 -0.70 -10.65 39.43
N LYS A 3 0.46 -10.75 38.76
CA LYS A 3 1.02 -9.64 37.99
C LYS A 3 0.27 -9.56 36.66
N LEU A 4 -0.56 -8.54 36.54
CA LEU A 4 -1.13 -8.15 35.25
C LEU A 4 0.02 -7.62 34.39
N LEU A 5 0.36 -8.36 33.33
CA LEU A 5 1.29 -7.91 32.29
C LEU A 5 0.47 -7.00 31.35
N PHE A 6 0.62 -5.69 31.46
CA PHE A 6 0.14 -4.76 30.46
C PHE A 6 1.04 -4.91 29.23
N ILE A 7 0.54 -5.55 28.20
CA ILE A 7 1.14 -5.47 26.86
C ILE A 7 0.68 -4.12 26.30
N LEU A 8 1.59 -3.17 26.25
CA LEU A 8 1.40 -1.94 25.51
C LEU A 8 1.46 -2.32 24.01
N ILE A 9 0.31 -2.46 23.38
CA ILE A 9 0.21 -2.56 21.92
C ILE A 9 0.44 -1.14 21.43
N THR A 10 1.68 -0.82 21.08
CA THR A 10 1.96 0.37 20.27
C THR A 10 1.43 0.06 18.87
N SER A 11 0.38 0.73 18.46
CA SER A 11 -0.06 0.73 17.06
C SER A 11 1.13 1.19 16.21
N ILE A 12 1.65 0.29 15.38
CA ILE A 12 2.67 0.62 14.41
C ILE A 12 1.94 1.32 13.27
N LEU A 13 2.21 2.61 13.07
CA LEU A 13 1.81 3.33 11.86
C LEU A 13 2.57 2.71 10.69
N ILE A 14 1.86 2.12 9.75
CA ILE A 14 2.42 1.56 8.52
C ILE A 14 1.96 2.47 7.39
N PRO A 15 2.79 3.41 6.92
CA PRO A 15 2.56 4.04 5.63
C PRO A 15 2.94 3.04 4.52
N ASN A 16 2.46 3.20 3.32
CA ASN A 16 2.98 2.46 2.17
C ASN A 16 4.43 2.83 1.87
N GLN A 17 4.88 3.99 2.34
CA GLN A 17 6.29 4.20 2.61
C GLN A 17 6.66 3.47 3.91
N PHE A 18 7.26 2.30 3.80
CA PHE A 18 7.70 1.53 4.95
C PHE A 18 8.95 2.13 5.57
N ARG A 19 8.90 2.37 6.88
CA ARG A 19 10.06 2.86 7.65
C ARG A 19 10.38 1.88 8.77
N ASN A 20 11.58 1.28 8.70
CA ASN A 20 12.09 0.37 9.73
C ASN A 20 11.16 -0.83 9.98
N MET A 21 10.54 -1.38 8.95
CA MET A 21 9.73 -2.58 9.06
C MET A 21 10.66 -3.78 9.35
N PRO A 22 10.42 -4.56 10.40
CA PRO A 22 11.25 -5.72 10.70
C PRO A 22 11.19 -6.77 9.60
N VAL A 23 12.33 -7.28 9.18
CA VAL A 23 12.45 -8.38 8.22
C VAL A 23 13.59 -9.31 8.63
N ASP A 24 13.36 -10.60 8.53
CA ASP A 24 14.37 -11.63 8.75
C ASP A 24 14.88 -12.13 7.39
N LEU A 25 16.19 -12.09 7.21
CA LEU A 25 16.87 -12.61 6.03
C LEU A 25 17.64 -13.87 6.37
N VAL A 26 17.56 -14.87 5.51
CA VAL A 26 18.26 -16.12 5.67
C VAL A 26 19.56 -16.08 4.88
N GLN A 27 20.68 -16.30 5.57
CA GLN A 27 22.01 -16.43 4.96
C GLN A 27 22.17 -17.81 4.28
N PRO A 28 23.08 -17.98 3.32
CA PRO A 28 23.34 -19.28 2.67
C PRO A 28 23.74 -20.42 3.64
N ASN A 29 24.17 -20.09 4.84
CA ASN A 29 24.50 -21.06 5.89
C ASN A 29 23.32 -21.31 6.85
N GLU A 30 22.10 -20.93 6.47
CA GLU A 30 20.86 -21.02 7.26
C GLU A 30 20.81 -20.11 8.51
N GLU A 31 21.78 -19.22 8.69
CA GLU A 31 21.75 -18.22 9.74
C GLU A 31 20.72 -17.14 9.40
N VAL A 32 19.85 -16.82 10.35
CA VAL A 32 18.86 -15.74 10.21
C VAL A 32 19.43 -14.44 10.74
N ILE A 33 19.37 -13.36 9.95
CA ILE A 33 19.74 -12.02 10.35
C ILE A 33 18.49 -11.13 10.39
N SER A 34 18.22 -10.53 11.54
CA SER A 34 17.09 -9.60 11.71
C SER A 34 17.50 -8.19 11.25
N CYS A 35 16.78 -7.69 10.28
CA CYS A 35 17.01 -6.43 9.59
C CYS A 35 15.77 -5.55 9.63
N PHE A 36 15.85 -4.43 8.96
CA PHE A 36 14.72 -3.56 8.68
C PHE A 36 14.61 -3.29 7.19
N LEU A 37 13.38 -3.15 6.73
CA LEU A 37 13.04 -2.75 5.38
C LEU A 37 12.48 -1.32 5.41
N SER A 38 12.92 -0.48 4.48
CA SER A 38 12.39 0.88 4.30
C SER A 38 12.35 1.21 2.81
N GLY A 39 11.30 1.92 2.40
CA GLY A 39 11.09 2.30 0.99
C GLY A 39 9.63 2.47 0.65
N ASP A 40 9.35 2.48 -0.62
CA ASP A 40 8.03 2.59 -1.23
C ASP A 40 7.90 1.59 -2.40
N GLU A 41 6.82 1.63 -3.15
CA GLU A 41 6.54 0.74 -4.27
C GLU A 41 7.58 0.83 -5.41
N PHE A 42 8.33 1.93 -5.49
CA PHE A 42 9.34 2.14 -6.55
C PHE A 42 10.72 1.66 -6.14
N TYR A 43 11.04 1.72 -4.84
CA TYR A 43 12.37 1.37 -4.34
C TYR A 43 12.36 1.05 -2.85
N GLN A 44 12.74 -0.18 -2.51
CA GLN A 44 12.91 -0.64 -1.13
C GLN A 44 14.39 -0.89 -0.85
N ARG A 45 14.80 -0.81 0.40
CA ARG A 45 16.15 -1.17 0.86
C ARG A 45 16.11 -1.87 2.22
N VAL A 46 16.95 -2.87 2.37
CA VAL A 46 17.21 -3.49 3.67
C VAL A 46 18.34 -2.75 4.40
N HIS A 47 18.23 -2.62 5.71
CA HIS A 47 19.25 -1.97 6.54
C HIS A 47 19.23 -2.50 7.98
N ASP A 48 20.28 -2.23 8.74
CA ASP A 48 20.32 -2.50 10.16
C ASP A 48 19.61 -1.40 10.99
N ASN A 49 19.55 -1.57 12.31
CA ASN A 49 18.94 -0.61 13.25
C ASN A 49 19.63 0.76 13.31
N ASN A 50 20.82 0.89 12.73
CA ASN A 50 21.58 2.14 12.63
C ASN A 50 21.54 2.73 11.21
N ASN A 51 20.63 2.24 10.37
CA ASN A 51 20.41 2.70 9.00
C ASN A 51 21.57 2.39 8.03
N TYR A 52 22.41 1.39 8.30
CA TYR A 52 23.41 0.91 7.35
C TYR A 52 22.79 -0.06 6.36
N THR A 53 22.83 0.28 5.09
CA THR A 53 22.21 -0.51 4.02
C THR A 53 22.90 -1.86 3.87
N ILE A 54 22.09 -2.90 3.70
CA ILE A 54 22.49 -4.30 3.55
C ILE A 54 22.05 -4.76 2.17
N ILE A 55 22.93 -5.47 1.45
CA ILE A 55 22.67 -5.98 0.10
C ILE A 55 23.22 -7.40 -0.04
N GLN A 56 22.52 -8.24 -0.78
CA GLN A 56 23.00 -9.58 -1.07
C GLN A 56 24.13 -9.53 -2.12
N SER A 57 25.23 -10.23 -1.85
CA SER A 57 26.34 -10.37 -2.80
C SER A 57 25.97 -11.35 -3.92
N PRO A 58 26.14 -10.97 -5.20
CA PRO A 58 25.93 -11.89 -6.31
C PRO A 58 26.99 -13.00 -6.38
N GLU A 59 28.14 -12.87 -5.69
CA GLU A 59 29.23 -13.82 -5.75
C GLU A 59 29.00 -15.05 -4.87
N ASP A 60 28.45 -14.87 -3.67
CA ASP A 60 28.31 -15.94 -2.67
C ASP A 60 26.95 -16.02 -1.99
N GLY A 61 26.03 -15.10 -2.34
CA GLY A 61 24.67 -15.04 -1.81
C GLY A 61 24.54 -14.54 -0.37
N TYR A 62 25.67 -14.27 0.32
CA TYR A 62 25.61 -13.68 1.66
C TYR A 62 25.22 -12.20 1.62
N TYR A 63 24.64 -11.72 2.72
CA TYR A 63 24.30 -10.33 2.90
C TYR A 63 25.47 -9.55 3.48
N TYR A 64 25.82 -8.42 2.82
CA TYR A 64 26.93 -7.53 3.17
C TYR A 64 26.43 -6.13 3.42
N TYR A 65 27.18 -5.35 4.20
CA TYR A 65 27.00 -3.91 4.20
C TYR A 65 27.29 -3.34 2.82
N ALA A 66 26.48 -2.35 2.41
CA ALA A 66 26.60 -1.74 1.09
C ALA A 66 27.53 -0.53 1.06
N THR A 67 28.07 -0.25 -0.11
CA THR A 67 28.76 1.01 -0.41
C THR A 67 28.30 1.53 -1.78
N LYS A 68 28.59 2.79 -2.07
CA LYS A 68 28.35 3.41 -3.37
C LYS A 68 29.60 3.28 -4.25
N ASN A 69 29.41 2.75 -5.46
CA ASN A 69 30.41 2.82 -6.52
C ASN A 69 29.76 3.57 -7.69
N GLU A 70 30.14 4.84 -7.86
CA GLU A 70 29.50 5.80 -8.78
C GLU A 70 27.99 5.91 -8.54
N THR A 71 27.17 5.34 -9.42
CA THR A 71 25.70 5.34 -9.34
C THR A 71 25.11 4.03 -8.83
N LYS A 72 25.95 3.01 -8.61
CA LYS A 72 25.49 1.68 -8.16
C LYS A 72 25.73 1.50 -6.67
N ILE A 73 24.82 0.77 -6.05
CA ILE A 73 24.99 0.25 -4.71
C ILE A 73 25.59 -1.15 -4.84
N VAL A 74 26.70 -1.39 -4.16
CA VAL A 74 27.45 -2.64 -4.28
C VAL A 74 27.81 -3.16 -2.88
N PRO A 75 27.95 -4.49 -2.71
CA PRO A 75 28.40 -5.05 -1.43
C PRO A 75 29.85 -4.60 -1.15
N THR A 76 30.13 -4.36 0.14
CA THR A 76 31.50 -4.23 0.67
C THR A 76 32.10 -5.62 0.90
N SER A 77 33.34 -5.70 1.41
CA SER A 77 33.92 -6.95 1.88
C SER A 77 33.45 -7.37 3.28
N PHE A 78 32.53 -6.65 3.91
CA PHE A 78 32.09 -6.90 5.29
C PHE A 78 30.68 -7.45 5.31
N LYS A 79 30.56 -8.74 5.71
CA LYS A 79 29.23 -9.35 5.94
C LYS A 79 28.43 -8.55 6.96
N ALA A 80 27.13 -8.44 6.72
CA ALA A 80 26.22 -7.79 7.64
C ALA A 80 26.35 -8.37 9.05
N PHE A 81 26.34 -7.52 10.07
CA PHE A 81 26.50 -7.83 11.50
C PHE A 81 27.85 -8.46 11.91
N SER A 82 28.78 -8.70 10.98
CA SER A 82 30.11 -9.24 11.32
C SER A 82 31.09 -8.21 11.86
N VAL A 83 30.82 -6.93 11.64
CA VAL A 83 31.68 -5.79 12.05
C VAL A 83 30.81 -4.60 12.48
N ASN A 84 31.42 -3.64 13.18
CA ASN A 84 30.81 -2.33 13.37
C ASN A 84 31.03 -1.50 12.09
N PRO A 85 29.98 -1.18 11.30
CA PRO A 85 30.14 -0.51 10.01
C PRO A 85 30.71 0.91 10.13
N LYS A 86 30.45 1.61 11.25
CA LYS A 86 31.02 2.94 11.53
C LYS A 86 32.54 2.90 11.62
N GLU A 87 33.08 1.88 12.30
CA GLU A 87 34.54 1.71 12.43
C GLU A 87 35.23 1.31 11.12
N LYS A 88 34.46 0.77 10.17
CA LYS A 88 34.91 0.41 8.83
C LYS A 88 34.73 1.55 7.83
N GLY A 89 34.25 2.72 8.27
CA GLY A 89 34.06 3.89 7.40
C GLY A 89 32.88 3.74 6.42
N ILE A 90 31.95 2.82 6.68
CA ILE A 90 30.73 2.66 5.88
C ILE A 90 29.78 3.81 6.25
N ALA A 91 29.16 4.42 5.25
CA ALA A 91 28.17 5.49 5.46
C ALA A 91 26.78 4.87 5.73
N PRO A 92 26.01 5.39 6.69
CA PRO A 92 24.62 5.02 6.85
C PRO A 92 23.74 5.65 5.75
N GLY A 93 22.54 5.13 5.54
CA GLY A 93 21.53 5.71 4.64
C GLY A 93 21.91 5.66 3.16
N ILE A 94 22.73 4.70 2.75
CA ILE A 94 23.06 4.51 1.33
C ILE A 94 21.80 4.07 0.59
N LYS A 95 21.40 4.83 -0.43
CA LYS A 95 20.26 4.53 -1.31
C LYS A 95 20.54 4.95 -2.76
N LEU A 96 19.69 4.55 -3.69
CA LEU A 96 19.79 4.94 -5.11
C LEU A 96 19.89 6.46 -5.26
N PRO A 97 20.59 6.98 -6.26
CA PRO A 97 20.50 8.39 -6.62
C PRO A 97 19.07 8.80 -6.97
N LYS A 98 18.66 10.02 -6.57
CA LYS A 98 17.31 10.54 -6.83
C LYS A 98 16.91 10.45 -8.32
N THR A 99 17.86 10.68 -9.22
CA THR A 99 17.62 10.57 -10.68
C THR A 99 17.28 9.15 -11.14
N GLN A 100 17.84 8.13 -10.50
CA GLN A 100 17.50 6.74 -10.78
C GLN A 100 16.14 6.38 -10.17
N TYR A 101 15.90 6.79 -8.95
CA TYR A 101 14.60 6.63 -8.29
C TYR A 101 13.46 7.25 -9.13
N LEU A 102 13.60 8.51 -9.55
CA LEU A 102 12.59 9.17 -10.39
C LEU A 102 12.35 8.42 -11.71
N LYS A 103 13.42 7.84 -12.30
CA LYS A 103 13.28 7.02 -13.50
C LYS A 103 12.48 5.73 -13.25
N LEU A 104 12.64 5.07 -12.09
CA LEU A 104 11.84 3.91 -11.73
C LEU A 104 10.36 4.32 -11.62
N ARG A 105 10.05 5.38 -10.89
CA ARG A 105 8.70 5.93 -10.75
C ARG A 105 8.09 6.32 -12.10
N ASP A 106 8.81 7.04 -12.95
CA ASP A 106 8.33 7.45 -14.28
C ASP A 106 8.09 6.24 -15.20
N ASN A 107 8.89 5.18 -15.07
CA ASN A 107 8.68 3.94 -15.81
C ASN A 107 7.42 3.21 -15.34
N TYR A 108 7.14 3.23 -14.05
CA TYR A 108 5.95 2.62 -13.45
C TYR A 108 4.66 3.25 -13.99
N HIS A 109 4.61 4.59 -14.08
CA HIS A 109 3.43 5.33 -14.55
C HIS A 109 3.33 5.49 -16.07
N ARG A 110 4.38 5.14 -16.84
CA ARG A 110 4.52 5.52 -18.27
C ARG A 110 3.39 5.06 -19.17
N ASP A 111 2.91 3.86 -18.97
CA ASP A 111 2.00 3.19 -19.90
C ASP A 111 0.59 3.02 -19.29
N MET A 112 0.34 3.68 -18.15
CA MET A 112 -0.97 3.65 -17.48
C MET A 112 -1.92 4.67 -18.11
N GLU A 113 -3.13 4.23 -18.41
CA GLU A 113 -4.27 5.14 -18.60
C GLU A 113 -4.76 5.60 -17.22
N VAL A 114 -5.11 6.87 -17.10
CA VAL A 114 -5.74 7.36 -15.87
C VAL A 114 -7.20 6.89 -15.90
N ARG A 115 -7.56 6.06 -14.94
CA ARG A 115 -8.91 5.57 -14.73
C ARG A 115 -9.16 5.49 -13.25
N ASP A 116 -10.30 6.00 -12.84
CA ASP A 116 -10.69 6.03 -11.46
C ASP A 116 -12.01 5.24 -11.31
N ALA A 117 -12.07 4.38 -10.31
CA ALA A 117 -13.30 3.70 -9.95
C ALA A 117 -14.35 4.71 -9.45
N PRO A 118 -15.65 4.43 -9.57
CA PRO A 118 -16.68 5.32 -9.05
C PRO A 118 -16.54 5.57 -7.55
N SER A 119 -16.69 6.82 -7.12
CA SER A 119 -16.63 7.17 -5.70
C SER A 119 -17.99 7.09 -4.97
N ILE A 120 -19.05 6.74 -5.69
CA ILE A 120 -20.43 6.66 -5.19
C ILE A 120 -21.08 5.38 -5.70
N GLY A 121 -21.91 4.76 -4.87
CA GLY A 121 -22.67 3.57 -5.22
C GLY A 121 -22.13 2.31 -4.56
N ILE A 122 -22.30 1.17 -5.22
CA ILE A 122 -21.79 -0.11 -4.77
C ILE A 122 -20.68 -0.53 -5.72
N ILE A 123 -19.51 -0.83 -5.18
CA ILE A 123 -18.41 -1.47 -5.91
C ILE A 123 -18.32 -2.92 -5.46
N ASN A 124 -18.40 -3.83 -6.42
CA ASN A 124 -18.12 -5.24 -6.22
C ASN A 124 -16.66 -5.53 -6.52
N ASN A 125 -15.81 -5.44 -5.48
CA ASN A 125 -14.40 -5.73 -5.56
C ASN A 125 -14.15 -7.25 -5.69
N ILE A 126 -13.37 -7.66 -6.68
CA ILE A 126 -12.96 -9.05 -6.88
C ILE A 126 -11.65 -9.27 -6.14
N ASN A 127 -11.61 -10.18 -5.16
CA ASN A 127 -10.37 -10.55 -4.47
C ASN A 127 -9.92 -11.97 -4.84
N VAL A 128 -8.70 -12.10 -5.39
CA VAL A 128 -8.16 -13.38 -5.87
C VAL A 128 -6.99 -13.82 -5.00
N PHE A 129 -7.10 -15.02 -4.43
CA PHE A 129 -6.04 -15.64 -3.64
C PHE A 129 -5.04 -16.34 -4.56
N ILE A 130 -3.75 -16.04 -4.38
CA ILE A 130 -2.63 -16.55 -5.20
C ILE A 130 -1.56 -17.16 -4.31
N ARG A 131 -1.07 -18.37 -4.65
CA ARG A 131 0.12 -19.00 -4.09
C ARG A 131 1.03 -19.53 -5.18
N PHE A 132 2.28 -19.81 -4.83
CA PHE A 132 3.26 -20.32 -5.78
C PHE A 132 3.37 -21.85 -5.79
N SER A 133 4.04 -22.41 -6.80
CA SER A 133 4.12 -23.88 -6.99
C SER A 133 4.81 -24.60 -5.83
N ASP A 134 5.71 -23.94 -5.12
CA ASP A 134 6.46 -24.46 -3.98
C ASP A 134 5.79 -24.21 -2.62
N GLU A 135 4.61 -23.56 -2.62
CA GLU A 135 3.88 -23.21 -1.39
C GLU A 135 2.68 -24.14 -1.16
N ASN A 136 2.38 -24.36 0.11
CA ASN A 136 1.14 -25.01 0.53
C ASN A 136 -0.03 -24.02 0.43
N GLU A 137 -1.27 -24.55 0.49
CA GLU A 137 -2.47 -23.73 0.58
C GLU A 137 -2.43 -22.83 1.83
N PHE A 138 -3.10 -21.68 1.76
CA PHE A 138 -3.25 -20.77 2.89
C PHE A 138 -3.77 -21.52 4.11
N VAL A 139 -3.10 -21.36 5.24
CA VAL A 139 -3.45 -22.05 6.50
C VAL A 139 -4.60 -21.39 7.25
N THR A 140 -4.79 -20.09 7.04
CA THR A 140 -5.88 -19.30 7.62
C THR A 140 -7.13 -19.51 6.78
N SER A 141 -8.28 -19.76 7.42
CA SER A 141 -9.54 -19.97 6.73
C SER A 141 -10.10 -18.67 6.12
N ARG A 142 -10.95 -18.82 5.10
CA ARG A 142 -11.48 -17.72 4.30
C ARG A 142 -12.21 -16.66 5.13
N ASN A 143 -12.97 -17.06 6.15
CA ASN A 143 -13.69 -16.13 7.03
C ASN A 143 -12.76 -15.16 7.76
N ILE A 144 -11.55 -15.57 8.12
CA ILE A 144 -10.57 -14.69 8.78
C ILE A 144 -10.01 -13.66 7.78
N TYR A 145 -9.78 -14.08 6.53
CA TYR A 145 -9.38 -13.16 5.46
C TYR A 145 -10.51 -12.22 5.03
N ASP A 146 -11.77 -12.65 5.16
CA ASP A 146 -12.94 -11.83 4.84
C ASP A 146 -13.15 -10.66 5.82
N GLU A 147 -12.84 -10.85 7.11
CA GLU A 147 -13.04 -9.82 8.14
C GLU A 147 -12.45 -8.45 7.80
N PRO A 148 -11.17 -8.31 7.36
CA PRO A 148 -10.62 -7.01 6.96
C PRO A 148 -11.31 -6.37 5.75
N PHE A 149 -11.97 -7.15 4.91
CA PHE A 149 -12.70 -6.64 3.75
C PHE A 149 -14.15 -6.27 4.07
N ASN A 150 -14.94 -7.20 4.65
CA ASN A 150 -16.41 -7.15 4.62
C ASN A 150 -17.09 -7.08 6.00
N LYS A 151 -16.34 -6.98 7.10
CA LYS A 151 -16.96 -6.92 8.42
C LYS A 151 -17.85 -5.69 8.55
N GLU A 152 -19.15 -5.90 8.74
CA GLU A 152 -20.14 -4.83 8.79
C GLU A 152 -20.00 -3.92 10.02
N GLU A 153 -19.61 -4.48 11.18
CA GLU A 153 -19.40 -3.74 12.43
C GLU A 153 -17.93 -3.84 12.87
N GLY A 154 -17.20 -2.77 12.79
CA GLY A 154 -15.80 -2.71 13.19
C GLY A 154 -14.86 -2.44 12.01
N PRO A 155 -13.55 -2.45 12.23
CA PRO A 155 -12.63 -2.06 11.18
C PRO A 155 -12.63 -3.08 10.04
N SER A 156 -13.03 -2.62 8.85
CA SER A 156 -12.92 -3.32 7.57
C SER A 156 -12.90 -2.29 6.45
N MET A 157 -12.51 -2.70 5.26
CA MET A 157 -12.52 -1.83 4.08
C MET A 157 -13.96 -1.36 3.76
N GLN A 158 -14.93 -2.26 3.77
CA GLN A 158 -16.35 -1.92 3.56
C GLN A 158 -16.85 -0.90 4.58
N HIS A 159 -16.68 -1.17 5.88
CA HIS A 159 -17.14 -0.28 6.95
C HIS A 159 -16.42 1.08 6.88
N TYR A 160 -15.12 1.09 6.55
CA TYR A 160 -14.35 2.31 6.39
C TYR A 160 -14.93 3.21 5.31
N PHE A 161 -15.09 2.68 4.09
CA PHE A 161 -15.60 3.47 2.97
C PHE A 161 -17.06 3.91 3.18
N LYS A 162 -17.90 3.10 3.81
CA LYS A 162 -19.25 3.54 4.23
C LYS A 162 -19.19 4.73 5.19
N GLU A 163 -18.35 4.67 6.21
CA GLU A 163 -18.28 5.73 7.23
C GLU A 163 -17.66 7.02 6.66
N VAL A 164 -16.49 6.92 6.00
CA VAL A 164 -15.77 8.10 5.51
C VAL A 164 -16.44 8.76 4.31
N SER A 165 -17.26 8.05 3.55
CA SER A 165 -18.04 8.55 2.42
C SER A 165 -19.44 9.05 2.81
N TYR A 166 -19.77 9.08 4.09
CA TYR A 166 -21.12 9.42 4.55
C TYR A 166 -22.21 8.48 4.00
N ASN A 167 -21.90 7.18 3.87
CA ASN A 167 -22.70 6.12 3.25
C ASN A 167 -22.97 6.33 1.75
N LEU A 168 -22.14 7.07 1.04
CA LEU A 168 -22.25 7.23 -0.41
C LEU A 168 -21.58 6.08 -1.17
N LEU A 169 -20.55 5.43 -0.60
CA LEU A 169 -19.84 4.32 -1.21
C LEU A 169 -19.93 3.07 -0.33
N ASP A 170 -20.28 1.95 -0.95
CA ASP A 170 -20.26 0.61 -0.33
C ASP A 170 -19.34 -0.31 -1.16
N VAL A 171 -18.24 -0.79 -0.57
CA VAL A 171 -17.29 -1.67 -1.22
C VAL A 171 -17.48 -3.09 -0.71
N ILE A 172 -18.04 -3.96 -1.53
CA ILE A 172 -18.32 -5.37 -1.19
C ILE A 172 -17.28 -6.25 -1.88
N THR A 173 -16.52 -7.02 -1.11
CA THR A 173 -15.47 -7.88 -1.67
C THR A 173 -15.94 -9.31 -1.85
N HIS A 174 -15.76 -9.84 -3.05
CA HIS A 174 -16.04 -11.21 -3.43
C HIS A 174 -14.74 -12.00 -3.60
N HIS A 175 -14.61 -13.10 -2.88
CA HIS A 175 -13.36 -13.88 -2.81
C HIS A 175 -13.35 -15.07 -3.76
N TYR A 176 -12.26 -15.22 -4.52
CA TYR A 176 -12.04 -16.27 -5.49
C TYR A 176 -10.67 -16.94 -5.33
N PRO A 177 -10.50 -18.23 -5.70
CA PRO A 177 -11.55 -19.17 -6.05
C PRO A 177 -12.59 -19.33 -4.96
N GLN A 178 -13.84 -19.66 -5.30
CA GLN A 178 -14.90 -19.89 -4.31
C GLN A 178 -14.59 -21.11 -3.44
N CYS A 179 -14.81 -21.01 -2.15
CA CYS A 179 -14.70 -22.11 -1.20
C CYS A 179 -15.62 -21.90 0.01
N ASP A 180 -15.77 -22.95 0.83
CA ASP A 180 -16.46 -22.79 2.11
C ASP A 180 -15.65 -21.82 3.02
N PHE A 181 -16.35 -21.00 3.80
CA PHE A 181 -15.72 -20.01 4.69
C PHE A 181 -14.79 -20.62 5.76
N GLU A 182 -15.00 -21.89 6.11
CA GLU A 182 -14.17 -22.64 7.07
C GLU A 182 -12.86 -23.19 6.45
N THR A 183 -12.73 -23.10 5.13
CA THR A 183 -11.58 -23.61 4.36
C THR A 183 -10.88 -22.50 3.62
N ASN A 184 -9.93 -22.85 2.76
CA ASN A 184 -9.35 -21.91 1.81
C ASN A 184 -9.02 -22.65 0.51
N LEU A 185 -9.08 -21.91 -0.61
CA LEU A 185 -8.68 -22.35 -1.92
C LEU A 185 -8.07 -21.15 -2.64
N SER A 186 -6.95 -21.36 -3.34
CA SER A 186 -6.24 -20.32 -4.08
C SER A 186 -5.84 -20.79 -5.47
N TYR A 187 -5.63 -19.85 -6.38
CA TYR A 187 -4.91 -20.11 -7.61
C TYR A 187 -3.46 -20.50 -7.27
N GLN A 188 -2.99 -21.64 -7.75
CA GLN A 188 -1.59 -22.03 -7.64
C GLN A 188 -0.87 -21.72 -8.95
N ASP A 189 0.12 -20.82 -8.89
CA ASP A 189 0.95 -20.55 -10.06
C ASP A 189 1.86 -21.72 -10.40
N GLN A 190 2.25 -21.81 -11.68
CA GLN A 190 3.15 -22.87 -12.18
C GLN A 190 4.60 -22.66 -11.76
N TYR A 191 4.99 -21.44 -11.42
CA TYR A 191 6.33 -21.07 -11.00
C TYR A 191 6.44 -20.98 -9.48
N ASP A 192 7.64 -21.15 -8.96
CA ASP A 192 7.94 -20.87 -7.56
C ASP A 192 8.15 -19.36 -7.32
N ARG A 193 8.16 -18.96 -6.06
CA ARG A 193 8.35 -17.55 -5.69
C ARG A 193 9.66 -16.96 -6.19
N ASN A 194 10.74 -17.75 -6.38
CA ASN A 194 12.04 -17.26 -6.83
C ASN A 194 11.99 -16.77 -8.28
N TYR A 195 11.07 -17.29 -9.10
CA TYR A 195 10.83 -16.76 -10.45
C TYR A 195 10.46 -15.28 -10.44
N TYR A 196 9.80 -14.80 -9.39
CA TYR A 196 9.36 -13.41 -9.20
C TYR A 196 10.36 -12.53 -8.42
N LYS A 197 11.59 -13.02 -8.20
CA LYS A 197 12.70 -12.29 -7.59
C LYS A 197 13.77 -11.91 -8.60
N PRO A 198 14.64 -10.94 -8.28
CA PRO A 198 15.74 -10.58 -9.15
C PRO A 198 16.67 -11.77 -9.46
N TYR A 199 17.18 -11.79 -10.69
CA TYR A 199 18.17 -12.78 -11.13
C TYR A 199 19.46 -12.68 -10.33
N ASN A 200 19.96 -13.83 -9.93
CA ASN A 200 21.30 -13.99 -9.38
C ASN A 200 21.90 -15.30 -9.91
N GLU A 201 23.07 -15.24 -10.54
CA GLU A 201 23.71 -16.38 -11.19
C GLU A 201 23.89 -17.58 -10.23
N ASN A 202 24.15 -17.32 -8.95
CA ASN A 202 24.47 -18.36 -7.96
C ASN A 202 23.30 -18.77 -7.06
N THR A 203 22.39 -17.81 -6.75
CA THR A 203 21.33 -18.02 -5.75
C THR A 203 19.93 -18.01 -6.33
N ASN A 204 19.74 -17.38 -7.50
CA ASN A 204 18.44 -17.32 -8.18
C ASN A 204 18.59 -17.22 -9.72
N PRO A 205 19.03 -18.30 -10.39
CA PRO A 205 19.24 -18.28 -11.84
C PRO A 205 17.94 -18.15 -12.65
N GLU A 206 16.78 -18.38 -12.04
CA GLU A 206 15.46 -18.27 -12.67
C GLU A 206 14.83 -16.88 -12.53
N GLY A 207 15.44 -16.02 -11.72
CA GLY A 207 14.96 -14.67 -11.44
C GLY A 207 14.88 -13.75 -12.66
N TYR A 208 14.12 -12.66 -12.54
CA TYR A 208 14.02 -11.67 -13.62
C TYR A 208 15.29 -10.81 -13.73
N GLN A 209 15.65 -10.43 -14.97
CA GLN A 209 16.92 -9.73 -15.26
C GLN A 209 16.77 -8.21 -15.44
N ASN A 210 15.54 -7.70 -15.56
CA ASN A 210 15.25 -6.29 -15.76
C ASN A 210 13.77 -5.98 -15.48
N ASP A 211 13.46 -4.69 -15.37
CA ASP A 211 12.12 -4.18 -15.04
C ASP A 211 11.03 -4.66 -16.01
N ASN A 212 11.36 -4.81 -17.31
CA ASN A 212 10.40 -5.31 -18.28
C ASN A 212 10.05 -6.79 -18.04
N GLN A 213 11.03 -7.62 -17.69
CA GLN A 213 10.75 -9.01 -17.31
C GLN A 213 9.98 -9.09 -16.00
N ALA A 214 10.33 -8.27 -15.00
CA ALA A 214 9.60 -8.17 -13.75
C ALA A 214 8.12 -7.91 -14.01
N ARG A 215 7.82 -6.81 -14.71
CA ARG A 215 6.45 -6.44 -15.09
C ARG A 215 5.70 -7.53 -15.86
N ILE A 216 6.31 -8.11 -16.89
CA ILE A 216 5.63 -9.14 -17.69
C ILE A 216 5.36 -10.40 -16.85
N ARG A 217 6.24 -10.75 -15.92
CA ARG A 217 6.02 -11.89 -15.02
C ARG A 217 4.86 -11.63 -14.06
N GLU A 218 4.81 -10.46 -13.44
CA GLU A 218 3.70 -10.06 -12.59
C GLU A 218 2.38 -10.04 -13.37
N HIS A 219 2.32 -9.31 -14.48
CA HIS A 219 1.09 -9.25 -15.28
C HIS A 219 0.68 -10.63 -15.84
N THR A 220 1.62 -11.54 -16.10
CA THR A 220 1.30 -12.92 -16.50
C THR A 220 0.69 -13.70 -15.33
N LEU A 221 1.23 -13.56 -14.12
CA LEU A 221 0.68 -14.17 -12.91
C LEU A 221 -0.77 -13.74 -12.70
N LEU A 222 -1.01 -12.42 -12.71
CA LEU A 222 -2.32 -11.84 -12.46
C LEU A 222 -3.33 -12.21 -13.56
N LYS A 223 -2.90 -12.14 -14.84
CA LYS A 223 -3.70 -12.63 -15.96
C LYS A 223 -4.14 -14.08 -15.77
N ASN A 224 -3.20 -14.97 -15.47
CA ASN A 224 -3.48 -16.40 -15.31
C ASN A 224 -4.42 -16.66 -14.12
N ALA A 225 -4.25 -15.91 -13.02
CA ALA A 225 -5.14 -16.00 -11.86
C ALA A 225 -6.56 -15.55 -12.20
N MET A 226 -6.71 -14.43 -12.94
CA MET A 226 -8.03 -13.97 -13.40
C MET A 226 -8.69 -14.95 -14.37
N GLU A 227 -7.94 -15.48 -15.35
CA GLU A 227 -8.47 -16.50 -16.29
C GLU A 227 -8.89 -17.78 -15.57
N TYR A 228 -8.20 -18.15 -14.48
CA TYR A 228 -8.52 -19.33 -13.69
C TYR A 228 -9.87 -19.21 -12.96
N ILE A 229 -10.22 -18.01 -12.48
CA ILE A 229 -11.45 -17.78 -11.70
C ILE A 229 -12.61 -17.22 -12.53
N ALA A 230 -12.39 -16.93 -13.81
CA ALA A 230 -13.34 -16.21 -14.65
C ALA A 230 -14.73 -16.86 -14.69
N ASP A 231 -14.77 -18.20 -14.84
CA ASP A 231 -16.03 -18.97 -14.89
C ASP A 231 -16.75 -19.07 -13.53
N GLU A 232 -16.10 -18.66 -12.42
CA GLU A 232 -16.71 -18.67 -11.09
C GLU A 232 -17.41 -17.36 -10.76
N ILE A 233 -17.13 -16.28 -11.50
CA ILE A 233 -17.75 -14.97 -11.29
C ILE A 233 -19.14 -14.97 -11.95
N PRO A 234 -20.22 -14.72 -11.16
CA PRO A 234 -21.57 -14.69 -11.72
C PRO A 234 -21.71 -13.64 -12.84
N GLU A 235 -22.37 -14.00 -13.94
CA GLU A 235 -22.59 -13.08 -15.07
C GLU A 235 -23.44 -11.84 -14.69
N ASP A 236 -24.26 -11.96 -13.64
CA ASP A 236 -25.13 -10.90 -13.13
C ASP A 236 -24.49 -10.09 -11.99
N LEU A 237 -23.26 -10.41 -11.61
CA LEU A 237 -22.52 -9.56 -10.66
C LEU A 237 -22.05 -8.30 -11.39
N ASP A 238 -22.53 -7.15 -10.93
CA ASP A 238 -22.15 -5.85 -11.45
C ASP A 238 -20.72 -5.50 -10.99
N ILE A 239 -19.73 -5.64 -11.88
CA ILE A 239 -18.31 -5.38 -11.64
C ILE A 239 -17.79 -4.15 -12.39
N ASP A 240 -18.68 -3.43 -13.07
CA ASP A 240 -18.43 -2.24 -13.88
C ASP A 240 -19.61 -1.28 -13.67
N SER A 241 -19.68 -0.72 -12.45
CA SER A 241 -20.86 -0.01 -11.95
C SER A 241 -21.11 1.34 -12.63
N ASN A 242 -20.12 1.85 -13.38
CA ASN A 242 -20.24 3.07 -14.18
C ASN A 242 -20.39 2.82 -15.70
N ASP A 243 -20.45 1.54 -16.12
CA ASP A 243 -20.58 1.12 -17.52
C ASP A 243 -19.46 1.66 -18.45
N ASP A 244 -18.23 1.83 -17.95
CA ASP A 244 -17.10 2.31 -18.75
C ASP A 244 -16.34 1.23 -19.49
N GLY A 245 -16.71 -0.05 -19.29
CA GLY A 245 -16.12 -1.24 -19.90
C GLY A 245 -14.89 -1.76 -19.15
N TYR A 246 -14.65 -1.31 -17.93
CA TYR A 246 -13.57 -1.78 -17.06
C TYR A 246 -14.13 -2.31 -15.74
N VAL A 247 -13.45 -3.31 -15.18
CA VAL A 247 -13.76 -3.77 -13.83
C VAL A 247 -13.37 -2.67 -12.84
N ASP A 248 -14.28 -2.28 -11.96
CA ASP A 248 -14.09 -1.17 -11.00
C ASP A 248 -12.86 -1.37 -10.12
N ASN A 249 -12.65 -2.57 -9.57
CA ASN A 249 -11.45 -2.91 -8.82
C ASN A 249 -11.22 -4.42 -8.71
N VAL A 250 -9.95 -4.83 -8.76
CA VAL A 250 -9.50 -6.18 -8.46
C VAL A 250 -8.41 -6.12 -7.40
N THR A 251 -8.55 -6.93 -6.36
CA THR A 251 -7.52 -7.13 -5.34
C THR A 251 -6.89 -8.51 -5.53
N PHE A 252 -5.57 -8.60 -5.46
CA PHE A 252 -4.85 -9.87 -5.40
C PHE A 252 -4.23 -10.05 -4.03
N LEU A 253 -4.57 -11.12 -3.33
CA LEU A 253 -3.96 -11.50 -2.08
C LEU A 253 -2.97 -12.64 -2.33
N VAL A 254 -1.69 -12.29 -2.31
CA VAL A 254 -0.59 -13.19 -2.62
C VAL A 254 -0.01 -13.78 -1.33
N SER A 255 0.16 -15.10 -1.30
CA SER A 255 0.73 -15.82 -0.16
C SER A 255 2.14 -15.32 0.17
N GLY A 256 2.45 -15.17 1.46
CA GLY A 256 3.79 -14.87 1.97
C GLY A 256 4.05 -13.40 2.24
N SER A 257 5.31 -13.07 2.47
CA SER A 257 5.81 -11.72 2.75
C SER A 257 6.88 -11.30 1.75
N PRO A 258 7.18 -10.01 1.59
CA PRO A 258 8.35 -9.58 0.83
C PRO A 258 9.61 -10.16 1.48
N THR A 259 10.51 -10.70 0.67
CA THR A 259 11.70 -11.42 1.18
C THR A 259 12.99 -10.65 0.99
N GLY A 260 12.95 -9.40 0.56
CA GLY A 260 14.15 -8.59 0.44
C GLY A 260 14.13 -7.52 -0.64
N TRP A 261 15.30 -7.14 -1.03
CA TRP A 261 15.63 -6.07 -1.94
C TRP A 261 15.03 -6.24 -3.33
N SER A 262 14.25 -5.25 -3.77
CA SER A 262 13.61 -5.23 -5.10
C SER A 262 12.68 -6.41 -5.37
N ASP A 263 11.93 -6.84 -4.38
CA ASP A 263 10.92 -7.89 -4.56
C ASP A 263 9.78 -7.32 -5.43
N LEU A 264 9.41 -8.03 -6.49
CA LEU A 264 8.31 -7.66 -7.37
C LEU A 264 6.97 -7.68 -6.64
N LEU A 265 6.83 -8.62 -5.69
CA LEU A 265 5.61 -8.84 -4.93
C LEU A 265 5.60 -7.96 -3.68
N TRP A 266 5.15 -6.75 -3.83
CA TRP A 266 5.01 -5.72 -2.81
C TRP A 266 3.56 -5.20 -2.80
N PRO A 267 2.96 -4.80 -1.67
CA PRO A 267 1.65 -4.14 -1.69
C PRO A 267 1.70 -2.86 -2.53
N HIS A 268 0.84 -2.76 -3.53
CA HIS A 268 0.75 -1.60 -4.42
C HIS A 268 -0.53 -1.61 -5.25
N ARG A 269 -0.92 -0.46 -5.76
CA ARG A 269 -1.91 -0.31 -6.84
C ARG A 269 -1.21 -0.15 -8.18
N TRP A 270 -1.60 -0.91 -9.19
CA TRP A 270 -1.10 -0.75 -10.56
C TRP A 270 -2.16 -1.10 -11.61
N ALA A 271 -1.73 -1.18 -12.89
CA ALA A 271 -2.62 -1.47 -14.00
C ALA A 271 -2.12 -2.65 -14.86
N LEU A 272 -3.02 -3.58 -15.19
CA LEU A 272 -2.75 -4.75 -16.01
C LEU A 272 -2.79 -4.39 -17.51
N TYR A 273 -1.90 -3.51 -17.97
CA TYR A 273 -1.88 -3.03 -19.35
C TYR A 273 -1.11 -3.91 -20.33
N SER A 274 -0.33 -4.88 -19.85
CA SER A 274 0.46 -5.77 -20.73
C SER A 274 -0.40 -6.80 -21.46
N PHE A 275 -1.62 -7.03 -20.99
CA PHE A 275 -2.56 -8.03 -21.54
C PHE A 275 -3.99 -7.48 -21.53
N ASP A 276 -4.79 -7.95 -22.49
CA ASP A 276 -6.22 -7.73 -22.48
C ASP A 276 -6.90 -8.91 -21.79
N VAL A 277 -7.36 -8.70 -20.57
CA VAL A 277 -8.08 -9.69 -19.74
C VAL A 277 -9.49 -9.19 -19.52
N TYR A 278 -10.49 -10.03 -19.70
CA TYR A 278 -11.90 -9.65 -19.59
C TYR A 278 -12.65 -10.61 -18.66
N ILE A 279 -13.52 -10.05 -17.82
CA ILE A 279 -14.51 -10.75 -17.00
C ILE A 279 -15.88 -10.13 -17.31
N ASN A 280 -16.87 -10.93 -17.62
CA ASN A 280 -18.23 -10.47 -17.95
C ASN A 280 -18.28 -9.32 -18.99
N ASN A 281 -17.35 -9.30 -19.95
CA ASN A 281 -17.11 -8.28 -20.97
C ASN A 281 -16.44 -6.98 -20.48
N SER A 282 -16.15 -6.81 -19.18
CA SER A 282 -15.42 -5.66 -18.65
C SER A 282 -13.94 -6.00 -18.52
N ARG A 283 -13.07 -5.07 -18.91
CA ARG A 283 -11.63 -5.27 -18.91
C ARG A 283 -11.05 -5.16 -17.50
N VAL A 284 -10.29 -6.17 -17.09
CA VAL A 284 -9.47 -6.10 -15.88
C VAL A 284 -8.28 -5.20 -16.16
N TYR A 285 -8.20 -4.06 -15.49
CA TYR A 285 -7.15 -3.07 -15.73
C TYR A 285 -6.54 -2.58 -14.42
N ASP A 286 -7.29 -1.94 -13.56
CA ASP A 286 -6.84 -1.47 -12.25
C ASP A 286 -6.81 -2.61 -11.25
N TYR A 287 -5.75 -2.69 -10.43
CA TYR A 287 -5.65 -3.70 -9.39
C TYR A 287 -4.85 -3.24 -8.18
N ASN A 288 -5.17 -3.84 -7.04
CA ASN A 288 -4.40 -3.73 -5.81
C ASN A 288 -3.75 -5.08 -5.49
N LEU A 289 -2.44 -5.13 -5.32
CA LEU A 289 -1.72 -6.31 -4.87
C LEU A 289 -1.43 -6.20 -3.38
N ASN A 290 -1.76 -7.25 -2.62
CA ASN A 290 -1.52 -7.34 -1.19
C ASN A 290 -0.83 -8.67 -0.86
N LEU A 291 -0.15 -8.72 0.30
CA LEU A 291 0.51 -9.92 0.81
C LEU A 291 -0.14 -10.35 2.12
N ASP A 292 -0.31 -11.65 2.33
CA ASP A 292 -1.02 -12.18 3.51
C ASP A 292 -0.16 -12.21 4.79
N GLN A 293 1.15 -12.04 4.68
CA GLN A 293 2.09 -12.15 5.79
C GLN A 293 2.96 -10.90 5.95
N GLY A 294 3.73 -10.86 7.05
CA GLY A 294 4.68 -9.79 7.31
C GLY A 294 4.05 -8.49 7.83
N GLY A 295 2.77 -8.52 8.26
CA GLY A 295 2.06 -7.33 8.77
C GLY A 295 1.57 -6.39 7.66
N TYR A 296 1.55 -6.85 6.40
CA TYR A 296 1.08 -6.08 5.25
C TYR A 296 -0.43 -6.18 5.01
N PHE A 297 -1.06 -7.25 5.50
CA PHE A 297 -2.49 -7.46 5.37
C PHE A 297 -3.22 -6.79 6.54
N THR A 298 -3.47 -5.51 6.40
CA THR A 298 -4.21 -4.70 7.39
C THR A 298 -5.34 -3.93 6.71
N VAL A 299 -6.35 -3.54 7.49
CA VAL A 299 -7.43 -2.68 6.98
C VAL A 299 -6.88 -1.35 6.47
N GLY A 300 -5.84 -0.81 7.12
CA GLY A 300 -5.18 0.41 6.68
C GLY A 300 -4.55 0.29 5.30
N THR A 301 -3.82 -0.81 5.03
CA THR A 301 -3.23 -1.05 3.70
C THR A 301 -4.32 -1.22 2.65
N LEU A 302 -5.34 -2.04 2.92
CA LEU A 302 -6.46 -2.23 1.98
C LEU A 302 -7.16 -0.92 1.63
N CYS A 303 -7.43 -0.07 2.63
CA CYS A 303 -8.08 1.22 2.41
C CYS A 303 -7.19 2.21 1.64
N HIS A 304 -5.89 2.21 1.92
CA HIS A 304 -4.92 3.05 1.22
C HIS A 304 -4.84 2.67 -0.26
N GLU A 305 -4.58 1.39 -0.58
CA GLU A 305 -4.48 0.91 -1.97
C GLU A 305 -5.79 1.13 -2.73
N PHE A 306 -6.94 0.87 -2.09
CA PHE A 306 -8.22 1.10 -2.74
C PHE A 306 -8.49 2.60 -2.98
N PHE A 307 -8.01 3.50 -2.11
CA PHE A 307 -8.19 4.94 -2.34
C PHE A 307 -7.38 5.42 -3.55
N HIS A 308 -6.28 4.78 -3.89
CA HIS A 308 -5.61 4.99 -5.18
C HIS A 308 -6.49 4.61 -6.37
N SER A 309 -7.32 3.57 -6.26
CA SER A 309 -8.28 3.21 -7.32
C SER A 309 -9.40 4.25 -7.49
N LEU A 310 -9.64 5.10 -6.48
CA LEU A 310 -10.50 6.29 -6.59
C LEU A 310 -9.76 7.55 -7.09
N GLY A 311 -8.48 7.43 -7.51
CA GLY A 311 -7.67 8.51 -8.07
C GLY A 311 -6.81 9.29 -7.08
N ALA A 312 -6.83 8.96 -5.79
CA ALA A 312 -6.07 9.68 -4.78
C ALA A 312 -4.56 9.38 -4.88
N PRO A 313 -3.67 10.38 -4.82
CA PRO A 313 -2.24 10.18 -4.76
C PRO A 313 -1.76 9.95 -3.33
N ASP A 314 -0.56 9.41 -3.20
CA ASP A 314 0.17 9.44 -1.93
C ASP A 314 0.47 10.87 -1.49
N LEU A 315 0.43 11.08 -0.17
CA LEU A 315 0.77 12.35 0.45
C LEU A 315 2.15 12.34 1.11
N TYR A 316 2.81 11.18 1.23
CA TYR A 316 4.16 11.12 1.78
C TYR A 316 5.22 11.59 0.77
N HIS A 317 6.38 11.99 1.28
CA HIS A 317 7.49 12.42 0.44
C HIS A 317 8.23 11.21 -0.13
N TYR A 318 8.05 10.94 -1.40
CA TYR A 318 8.85 9.96 -2.11
C TYR A 318 10.35 10.25 -2.02
N TYR A 319 11.15 9.21 -1.85
CA TYR A 319 12.62 9.26 -1.80
C TYR A 319 13.21 9.98 -0.57
N ASP A 320 12.56 10.95 0.02
CA ASP A 320 13.10 11.76 1.12
C ASP A 320 12.53 11.32 2.48
N ASP A 321 13.15 10.30 3.06
CA ASP A 321 12.78 9.70 4.34
C ASP A 321 13.14 10.57 5.57
N VAL A 322 13.81 11.70 5.38
CA VAL A 322 14.11 12.68 6.42
C VAL A 322 13.28 13.96 6.31
N ALA A 323 12.58 14.17 5.20
CA ALA A 323 11.63 15.27 5.09
C ALA A 323 10.49 15.11 6.12
N PRO A 324 9.95 16.20 6.65
CA PRO A 324 8.71 16.15 7.42
C PRO A 324 7.59 15.56 6.55
N THR A 325 6.76 14.71 7.13
CA THR A 325 5.55 14.21 6.46
C THR A 325 4.64 15.39 6.09
N ALA A 326 3.89 15.27 4.98
CA ALA A 326 3.01 16.35 4.54
C ALA A 326 1.87 16.59 5.53
N VAL A 327 1.18 15.51 5.93
CA VAL A 327 0.09 15.51 6.91
C VAL A 327 0.22 14.39 7.95
N GLY A 328 1.08 13.39 7.71
CA GLY A 328 1.33 12.29 8.64
C GLY A 328 0.07 11.50 8.97
N GLY A 329 -0.05 11.08 10.22
CA GLY A 329 -1.19 10.31 10.70
C GLY A 329 -2.57 11.01 10.67
N TRP A 330 -2.69 12.17 10.02
CA TRP A 330 -3.97 12.84 9.78
C TRP A 330 -4.68 12.37 8.52
N ASP A 331 -4.00 11.61 7.65
CA ASP A 331 -4.56 11.12 6.40
C ASP A 331 -4.04 9.71 6.10
N VAL A 332 -4.92 8.82 5.67
CA VAL A 332 -4.58 7.44 5.31
C VAL A 332 -3.57 7.37 4.15
N MET A 333 -3.52 8.39 3.29
CA MET A 333 -2.62 8.46 2.13
C MET A 333 -1.20 8.97 2.47
N ASP A 334 -0.96 9.48 3.68
CA ASP A 334 0.40 9.80 4.16
C ASP A 334 0.93 8.73 5.12
N ALA A 335 0.06 8.24 6.02
CA ALA A 335 0.41 7.17 6.96
C ALA A 335 -0.84 6.41 7.39
N SER A 336 -0.89 5.10 7.16
CA SER A 336 -1.98 4.26 7.60
C SER A 336 -1.63 3.47 8.86
N SER A 337 -2.64 3.20 9.70
CA SER A 337 -2.55 2.29 10.86
C SER A 337 -3.27 0.99 10.54
N ASP A 338 -3.12 -0.04 11.38
CA ASP A 338 -3.90 -1.29 11.27
C ASP A 338 -5.41 -1.00 11.21
N ILE A 339 -5.87 -0.08 12.06
CA ILE A 339 -7.18 0.56 11.95
C ILE A 339 -6.91 1.96 11.39
N PRO A 340 -7.24 2.24 10.12
CA PRO A 340 -6.88 3.49 9.47
C PRO A 340 -7.59 4.68 10.10
N GLN A 341 -6.99 5.84 10.02
CA GLN A 341 -7.64 7.12 10.20
C GLN A 341 -8.39 7.52 8.92
N SER A 342 -9.39 8.41 9.06
CA SER A 342 -10.06 8.98 7.90
C SER A 342 -9.09 9.81 7.05
N MET A 343 -9.34 9.90 5.75
CA MET A 343 -8.68 10.86 4.89
C MET A 343 -9.11 12.30 5.23
N SER A 344 -8.30 13.28 4.83
CA SER A 344 -8.61 14.70 5.03
C SER A 344 -9.81 15.15 4.20
N ALA A 345 -10.44 16.24 4.62
CA ALA A 345 -11.58 16.84 3.90
C ALA A 345 -11.20 17.25 2.48
N TYR A 346 -9.95 17.71 2.26
CA TYR A 346 -9.47 18.05 0.92
C TYR A 346 -9.39 16.82 0.01
N MET A 347 -8.91 15.69 0.52
CA MET A 347 -8.83 14.45 -0.27
C MET A 347 -10.23 13.97 -0.67
N LYS A 348 -11.20 14.04 0.26
CA LYS A 348 -12.61 13.75 -0.05
C LYS A 348 -13.20 14.71 -1.09
N TYR A 349 -12.84 15.99 -1.05
CA TYR A 349 -13.32 17.00 -2.01
C TYR A 349 -12.69 16.84 -3.40
N GLN A 350 -11.39 16.56 -3.45
CA GLN A 350 -10.60 16.57 -4.69
C GLN A 350 -10.71 15.28 -5.49
N TYR A 351 -10.80 14.14 -4.82
CA TYR A 351 -10.68 12.81 -5.43
C TYR A 351 -11.97 11.98 -5.34
N THR A 352 -13.01 12.52 -4.73
CA THR A 352 -14.31 11.84 -4.63
C THR A 352 -15.46 12.84 -4.73
N ASP A 353 -16.68 12.34 -4.88
CA ASP A 353 -17.89 13.14 -4.86
C ASP A 353 -18.53 13.23 -3.46
N TRP A 354 -17.78 12.91 -2.40
CA TRP A 354 -18.33 12.89 -1.03
C TRP A 354 -18.45 14.27 -0.41
N ILE A 355 -17.56 15.19 -0.77
CA ILE A 355 -17.65 16.61 -0.46
C ILE A 355 -17.69 17.37 -1.79
N THR A 356 -18.82 17.99 -2.08
CA THR A 356 -19.06 18.61 -3.41
C THR A 356 -18.79 20.12 -3.43
N SER A 357 -18.45 20.73 -2.29
CA SER A 357 -18.18 22.17 -2.20
C SER A 357 -17.09 22.50 -1.20
N LEU A 358 -16.29 23.51 -1.52
CA LEU A 358 -15.23 24.03 -0.67
C LEU A 358 -15.49 25.54 -0.44
N PRO A 359 -16.37 25.91 0.53
CA PRO A 359 -16.76 27.28 0.75
C PRO A 359 -15.60 28.13 1.25
N GLU A 360 -15.53 29.37 0.76
CA GLU A 360 -14.43 30.29 1.08
C GLU A 360 -14.80 31.22 2.27
N ILE A 361 -13.86 31.40 3.18
CA ILE A 361 -13.88 32.43 4.20
C ILE A 361 -13.22 33.69 3.63
N GLU A 362 -14.03 34.63 3.14
CA GLU A 362 -13.54 35.88 2.54
C GLU A 362 -13.37 37.02 3.55
N PHE A 363 -14.13 37.01 4.62
CA PHE A 363 -14.19 38.13 5.57
C PHE A 363 -13.92 37.64 7.02
N GLY A 364 -13.41 38.54 7.86
CA GLY A 364 -13.33 38.31 9.30
C GLY A 364 -14.74 38.15 9.90
N GLY A 365 -14.90 37.12 10.74
CA GLY A 365 -16.18 36.79 11.35
C GLY A 365 -16.13 35.54 12.22
N THR A 366 -17.31 35.09 12.63
CA THR A 366 -17.48 33.81 13.32
C THR A 366 -18.12 32.82 12.36
N TYR A 367 -17.45 31.70 12.15
CA TYR A 367 -17.92 30.63 11.27
C TYR A 367 -18.16 29.37 12.10
N GLN A 368 -19.21 28.66 11.77
CA GLN A 368 -19.52 27.37 12.39
C GLN A 368 -18.98 26.27 11.49
N ILE A 369 -18.30 25.28 12.05
CA ILE A 369 -17.83 24.10 11.34
C ILE A 369 -18.24 22.84 12.10
N ASN A 370 -18.76 21.86 11.39
CA ASN A 370 -19.12 20.55 11.94
C ASN A 370 -17.88 19.61 11.92
N PRO A 371 -17.87 18.54 12.72
CA PRO A 371 -16.87 17.50 12.61
C PRO A 371 -16.76 16.94 11.19
N LEU A 372 -15.58 16.46 10.81
CA LEU A 372 -15.35 15.86 9.50
C LEU A 372 -16.21 14.60 9.26
N SER A 373 -16.68 13.95 10.33
CA SER A 373 -17.67 12.86 10.27
C SER A 373 -19.07 13.29 9.83
N SER A 374 -19.37 14.59 9.84
CA SER A 374 -20.61 15.14 9.30
C SER A 374 -20.49 15.37 7.78
N ASN A 375 -21.57 15.11 7.03
CA ASN A 375 -21.61 15.36 5.59
C ASN A 375 -21.95 16.81 5.22
N GLU A 376 -22.13 17.71 6.19
CA GLU A 376 -22.51 19.10 5.96
C GLU A 376 -21.60 20.05 6.75
N ASN A 377 -21.19 21.15 6.10
CA ASN A 377 -20.47 22.26 6.70
C ASN A 377 -19.21 21.83 7.49
N ASN A 378 -18.44 20.93 6.91
CA ASN A 378 -17.30 20.25 7.54
C ASN A 378 -15.93 20.69 7.00
N ILE A 379 -15.90 21.62 6.03
CA ILE A 379 -14.69 22.13 5.38
C ILE A 379 -14.83 23.60 5.00
N TYR A 380 -13.73 24.35 5.13
CA TYR A 380 -13.61 25.71 4.60
C TYR A 380 -12.26 25.91 3.92
N ARG A 381 -12.25 26.85 2.95
CA ARG A 381 -11.05 27.37 2.30
C ARG A 381 -10.76 28.79 2.78
N ILE A 382 -9.47 29.12 2.93
CA ILE A 382 -8.97 30.49 3.16
C ILE A 382 -7.87 30.73 2.13
N ASN A 383 -8.11 31.65 1.19
CA ASN A 383 -7.14 31.95 0.14
C ASN A 383 -5.89 32.64 0.71
N SER A 384 -4.74 32.36 0.11
CA SER A 384 -3.50 33.08 0.41
C SER A 384 -3.60 34.53 -0.10
N PRO A 385 -3.26 35.53 0.70
CA PRO A 385 -3.24 36.93 0.23
C PRO A 385 -2.05 37.25 -0.67
N VAL A 386 -1.11 36.31 -0.85
CA VAL A 386 0.17 36.51 -1.55
C VAL A 386 0.42 35.49 -2.68
N SER A 387 -0.52 34.60 -2.93
CA SER A 387 -0.41 33.55 -3.96
C SER A 387 -1.78 33.22 -4.53
N ASP A 388 -1.85 33.08 -5.83
CA ASP A 388 -3.08 32.68 -6.55
C ASP A 388 -3.26 31.15 -6.61
N THR A 389 -2.20 30.38 -6.27
CA THR A 389 -2.19 28.90 -6.31
C THR A 389 -2.20 28.26 -4.93
N GLU A 390 -2.01 29.06 -3.87
CA GLU A 390 -1.97 28.55 -2.51
C GLU A 390 -3.20 28.99 -1.71
N TYR A 391 -3.70 28.06 -0.91
CA TYR A 391 -4.78 28.33 0.05
C TYR A 391 -4.68 27.39 1.25
N PHE A 392 -5.38 27.73 2.31
CA PHE A 392 -5.51 26.86 3.48
C PHE A 392 -6.86 26.17 3.45
N VAL A 393 -6.87 24.93 3.90
CA VAL A 393 -8.09 24.17 4.18
C VAL A 393 -8.22 24.04 5.69
N VAL A 394 -9.43 24.21 6.17
CA VAL A 394 -9.80 24.11 7.59
C VAL A 394 -10.84 23.02 7.74
N GLU A 395 -10.59 22.07 8.62
CA GLU A 395 -11.52 21.00 9.00
C GLU A 395 -11.51 20.81 10.53
N TYR A 396 -12.58 20.23 11.07
CA TYR A 396 -12.69 19.95 12.49
C TYR A 396 -12.62 18.44 12.73
N ARG A 397 -11.59 18.01 13.46
CA ARG A 397 -11.36 16.60 13.81
C ARG A 397 -11.84 16.33 15.22
N VAL A 398 -12.60 15.27 15.39
CA VAL A 398 -13.18 14.84 16.69
C VAL A 398 -12.77 13.41 16.95
N LYS A 399 -12.24 13.16 18.15
CA LYS A 399 -11.78 11.84 18.61
C LYS A 399 -12.96 10.93 18.93
N GLU A 400 -13.78 10.61 17.94
CA GLU A 400 -14.98 9.77 18.06
C GLU A 400 -14.98 8.71 16.95
N GLY A 401 -15.65 7.59 17.21
CA GLY A 401 -15.73 6.48 16.25
C GLY A 401 -14.43 5.68 16.12
N ILE A 402 -14.41 4.76 15.17
CA ILE A 402 -13.32 3.79 15.01
C ILE A 402 -12.10 4.43 14.32
N TYR A 403 -12.33 5.29 13.36
CA TYR A 403 -11.29 5.80 12.48
C TYR A 403 -10.69 7.14 12.93
N GLU A 404 -11.44 7.99 13.63
CA GLU A 404 -10.93 9.28 14.10
C GLU A 404 -10.16 9.18 15.42
N ILE A 405 -10.37 8.14 16.21
CA ILE A 405 -9.70 7.97 17.51
C ILE A 405 -8.17 7.80 17.35
N ASN A 406 -7.71 7.29 16.22
CA ASN A 406 -6.29 7.03 15.93
C ASN A 406 -5.56 8.21 15.29
N THR A 407 -6.24 9.33 15.00
CA THR A 407 -5.58 10.54 14.50
C THR A 407 -4.62 11.11 15.54
N PRO A 408 -3.59 11.89 15.16
CA PRO A 408 -2.63 12.46 16.09
C PRO A 408 -3.24 13.37 17.17
N GLY A 409 -2.54 13.55 18.29
CA GLY A 409 -3.00 14.36 19.43
C GLY A 409 -4.01 13.65 20.33
N ASP A 410 -4.31 14.26 21.48
CA ASP A 410 -5.17 13.68 22.52
C ASP A 410 -6.59 14.29 22.54
N ASP A 411 -6.78 15.43 21.89
CA ASP A 411 -8.00 16.24 21.96
C ASP A 411 -8.61 16.50 20.56
N ASN A 412 -9.86 16.94 20.58
CA ASN A 412 -10.56 17.45 19.40
C ASN A 412 -9.98 18.82 19.01
N GLY A 413 -9.95 19.13 17.71
CA GLY A 413 -9.40 20.40 17.27
C GLY A 413 -9.59 20.71 15.79
N LEU A 414 -9.30 21.94 15.44
CA LEU A 414 -9.21 22.36 14.04
C LEU A 414 -7.88 21.90 13.47
N LEU A 415 -7.95 21.21 12.34
CA LEU A 415 -6.80 20.95 11.49
C LEU A 415 -6.77 21.99 10.37
N VAL A 416 -5.61 22.66 10.21
CA VAL A 416 -5.38 23.65 9.16
C VAL A 416 -4.14 23.26 8.39
N TYR A 417 -4.27 23.05 7.10
CA TYR A 417 -3.15 22.68 6.25
C TYR A 417 -3.18 23.48 4.93
N ARG A 418 -1.99 23.63 4.35
CA ARG A 418 -1.81 24.40 3.11
C ARG A 418 -1.88 23.48 1.90
N ILE A 419 -2.67 23.90 0.93
CA ILE A 419 -2.70 23.34 -0.42
C ILE A 419 -1.91 24.26 -1.35
N ASN A 420 -1.11 23.67 -2.22
CA ASN A 420 -0.39 24.35 -3.29
C ASN A 420 -0.65 23.58 -4.59
N THR A 421 -1.45 24.15 -5.48
CA THR A 421 -1.89 23.57 -6.75
C THR A 421 -1.05 24.05 -7.93
#